data_299e920308f8c0d6708688bbbf4d3dfb
#
_entry.id   299e920308f8c0d6708688bbbf4d3dfb
#
_cell.length_a   1.000
_cell.length_b   1.000
_cell.length_c   1.000
_cell.angle_alpha   90.00
_cell.angle_beta   90.00
_cell.angle_gamma   90.00
#
_symmetry.space_group_name_H-M   'P 1'
#
loop_
_entity.id
_entity.type
_entity.pdbx_description
1 polymer ?
#
loop_
_entity_poly.entity_id
_entity_poly.type
_entity_poly.pdbx_seq_one_letter_code
_entity_poly.pdbx_strand_id
1 'polypeptide(L)'
;MKQNNYLLLSSSSILLDKEIEKIIEEKKFEEASIITYDLEEVTLVDVLEELDTVSFLTPLKVVIAYHANFLTAGASEEEASLNHLLKYLDQNIETTLFFLTVDKMDERKKIGKELKK
;
A
#
# COMPACT_ATOMS: atom_id res chain seq x y z
N MET A 1 -11.01 3.25 -2.09
CA MET A 1 -10.17 2.04 -2.27
C MET A 1 -11.01 0.80 -2.01
N LYS A 2 -10.65 -0.31 -2.60
CA LYS A 2 -11.35 -1.57 -2.44
C LYS A 2 -10.95 -2.28 -1.13
N GLN A 3 -11.71 -3.30 -0.76
CA GLN A 3 -11.66 -3.93 0.57
C GLN A 3 -10.30 -4.42 1.05
N ASN A 4 -9.42 -4.85 0.15
CA ASN A 4 -8.13 -5.39 0.55
C ASN A 4 -6.98 -4.38 0.43
N ASN A 5 -7.30 -3.13 0.16
CA ASN A 5 -6.33 -2.06 0.02
C ASN A 5 -6.52 -1.05 1.14
N TYR A 6 -5.43 -0.68 1.80
CA TYR A 6 -5.47 0.19 2.98
C TYR A 6 -4.47 1.32 2.86
N LEU A 7 -4.90 2.51 3.26
CA LEU A 7 -4.01 3.66 3.44
C LEU A 7 -4.03 4.00 4.93
N LEU A 8 -2.88 3.85 5.59
CA LEU A 8 -2.75 4.09 7.02
C LEU A 8 -1.91 5.33 7.26
N LEU A 9 -2.42 6.25 8.04
CA LEU A 9 -1.78 7.53 8.34
C LEU A 9 -1.41 7.58 9.82
N SER A 10 -0.11 7.60 10.12
CA SER A 10 0.36 7.77 11.49
C SER A 10 1.86 8.06 11.48
N SER A 11 2.32 8.88 12.42
CA SER A 11 3.74 9.08 12.65
C SER A 11 4.34 8.04 13.59
N SER A 12 3.51 7.17 14.17
CA SER A 12 3.97 6.11 15.09
C SER A 12 4.08 4.79 14.36
N SER A 13 5.30 4.27 14.22
CA SER A 13 5.53 2.97 13.60
C SER A 13 4.90 1.85 14.42
N ILE A 14 4.86 2.00 15.74
CA ILE A 14 4.26 0.99 16.63
C ILE A 14 2.76 0.89 16.36
N LEU A 15 2.07 2.02 16.24
CA LEU A 15 0.64 2.03 15.97
C LEU A 15 0.34 1.49 14.58
N LEU A 16 1.16 1.82 13.59
CA LEU A 16 1.00 1.28 12.23
C LEU A 16 1.12 -0.24 12.23
N ASP A 17 2.15 -0.76 12.89
CA ASP A 17 2.38 -2.20 12.92
C ASP A 17 1.25 -2.94 13.62
N LYS A 18 0.73 -2.38 14.72
CA LYS A 18 -0.40 -2.98 15.43
C LYS A 18 -1.66 -3.01 14.57
N GLU A 19 -1.92 -1.95 13.86
CA GLU A 19 -3.09 -1.89 12.98
C GLU A 19 -2.98 -2.88 11.84
N ILE A 20 -1.79 -2.98 11.25
CA ILE A 20 -1.53 -3.94 10.17
C ILE A 20 -1.75 -5.37 10.67
N GLU A 21 -1.19 -5.72 11.82
CA GLU A 21 -1.36 -7.04 12.41
C GLU A 21 -2.83 -7.37 12.68
N LYS A 22 -3.57 -6.39 13.20
CA LYS A 22 -4.99 -6.56 13.47
C LYS A 22 -5.77 -6.86 12.20
N ILE A 23 -5.48 -6.12 11.11
CA ILE A 23 -6.17 -6.32 9.84
C ILE A 23 -5.80 -7.68 9.25
N ILE A 24 -4.53 -8.09 9.34
CA ILE A 24 -4.09 -9.41 8.87
C ILE A 24 -4.89 -10.51 9.57
N GLU A 25 -5.06 -10.41 10.88
CA GLU A 25 -5.85 -11.38 11.64
C GLU A 25 -7.32 -11.36 11.25
N GLU A 26 -7.90 -10.17 11.14
CA GLU A 26 -9.33 -10.03 10.78
C GLU A 26 -9.63 -10.59 9.40
N LYS A 27 -8.69 -10.46 8.47
CA LYS A 27 -8.85 -10.94 7.10
C LYS A 27 -8.36 -12.38 6.93
N LYS A 28 -7.84 -13.00 7.98
CA LYS A 28 -7.35 -14.39 7.96
C LYS A 28 -6.18 -14.60 7.01
N PHE A 29 -5.22 -13.66 7.06
CA PHE A 29 -4.01 -13.71 6.25
C PHE A 29 -2.76 -14.05 7.08
N GLU A 30 -2.92 -14.71 8.26
CA GLU A 30 -1.80 -15.00 9.14
C GLU A 30 -0.74 -15.89 8.49
N GLU A 31 -1.14 -16.75 7.58
CA GLU A 31 -0.22 -17.67 6.90
C GLU A 31 0.26 -17.14 5.55
N ALA A 32 -0.10 -15.92 5.20
CA ALA A 32 0.32 -15.31 3.94
C ALA A 32 1.81 -14.97 3.97
N SER A 33 2.43 -14.91 2.79
CA SER A 33 3.77 -14.35 2.66
C SER A 33 3.68 -12.84 2.88
N ILE A 34 4.55 -12.30 3.72
CA ILE A 34 4.59 -10.86 4.00
C ILE A 34 5.80 -10.25 3.34
N ILE A 35 5.58 -9.29 2.45
CA ILE A 35 6.62 -8.60 1.71
C ILE A 35 6.55 -7.12 2.06
N THR A 36 7.66 -6.58 2.59
CA THR A 36 7.72 -5.18 2.99
C THR A 36 8.64 -4.38 2.10
N TYR A 37 8.25 -3.15 1.81
CA TYR A 37 9.04 -2.21 1.05
C TYR A 37 9.11 -0.89 1.81
N ASP A 38 10.28 -0.25 1.76
CA ASP A 38 10.46 1.10 2.27
C ASP A 38 10.65 2.01 1.06
N LEU A 39 9.67 2.87 0.80
CA LEU A 39 9.71 3.75 -0.36
C LEU A 39 10.75 4.87 -0.26
N GLU A 40 11.48 4.94 0.87
CA GLU A 40 12.67 5.76 0.95
C GLU A 40 13.89 5.06 0.36
N GLU A 41 13.84 3.73 0.18
CA GLU A 41 14.95 2.93 -0.34
C GLU A 41 14.68 2.36 -1.73
N VAL A 42 13.41 2.05 -2.04
CA VAL A 42 13.02 1.48 -3.32
C VAL A 42 11.99 2.39 -3.99
N THR A 43 11.71 2.14 -5.27
CA THR A 43 10.76 2.96 -6.02
C THR A 43 9.36 2.37 -5.95
N LEU A 44 8.37 3.20 -6.25
CA LEU A 44 6.99 2.72 -6.35
C LEU A 44 6.84 1.65 -7.43
N VAL A 45 7.65 1.71 -8.49
CA VAL A 45 7.63 0.69 -9.54
C VAL A 45 7.90 -0.70 -8.96
N ASP A 46 8.84 -0.82 -8.03
CA ASP A 46 9.14 -2.11 -7.41
C ASP A 46 7.94 -2.68 -6.67
N VAL A 47 7.21 -1.83 -5.97
CA VAL A 47 5.99 -2.24 -5.26
C VAL A 47 4.92 -2.68 -6.25
N LEU A 48 4.73 -1.92 -7.32
CA LEU A 48 3.73 -2.24 -8.34
C LEU A 48 4.04 -3.55 -9.05
N GLU A 49 5.31 -3.84 -9.30
CA GLU A 49 5.71 -5.11 -9.89
C GLU A 49 5.34 -6.28 -8.99
N GLU A 50 5.55 -6.13 -7.68
CA GLU A 50 5.16 -7.18 -6.73
C GLU A 50 3.66 -7.36 -6.69
N LEU A 51 2.89 -6.27 -6.72
CA LEU A 51 1.44 -6.35 -6.71
C LEU A 51 0.88 -7.03 -7.95
N ASP A 52 1.54 -6.86 -9.09
CA ASP A 52 1.12 -7.45 -10.35
C ASP A 52 1.55 -8.92 -10.49
N THR A 53 2.44 -9.38 -9.62
CA THR A 53 2.97 -10.75 -9.70
C THR A 53 2.01 -11.74 -9.05
N VAL A 54 1.71 -12.82 -9.78
CA VAL A 54 0.88 -13.91 -9.27
C VAL A 54 1.81 -15.05 -8.83
N SER A 55 1.65 -15.52 -7.59
CA SER A 55 2.44 -16.63 -7.09
C SER A 55 1.60 -17.89 -7.01
N PHE A 56 2.11 -18.98 -7.57
CA PHE A 56 1.46 -20.29 -7.46
C PHE A 56 1.90 -21.05 -6.21
N LEU A 57 3.00 -20.61 -5.58
CA LEU A 57 3.55 -21.27 -4.39
C LEU A 57 2.96 -20.72 -3.10
N THR A 58 2.61 -19.43 -3.08
CA THR A 58 2.01 -18.79 -1.91
C THR A 58 0.72 -18.10 -2.37
N PRO A 59 -0.43 -18.77 -2.20
CA PRO A 59 -1.70 -18.23 -2.71
C PRO A 59 -2.12 -16.92 -2.06
N LEU A 60 -1.68 -16.65 -0.82
CA LEU A 60 -2.01 -15.41 -0.13
C LEU A 60 -0.74 -14.60 0.11
N LYS A 61 -0.81 -13.28 -0.10
CA LYS A 61 0.30 -12.41 0.23
C LYS A 61 -0.16 -11.09 0.83
N VAL A 62 0.72 -10.51 1.64
CA VAL A 62 0.54 -9.19 2.24
C VAL A 62 1.70 -8.32 1.74
N VAL A 63 1.38 -7.21 1.11
CA VAL A 63 2.39 -6.24 0.65
C VAL A 63 2.24 -4.97 1.47
N ILE A 64 3.32 -4.56 2.12
CA ILE A 64 3.34 -3.37 2.97
C ILE A 64 4.37 -2.40 2.40
N ALA A 65 3.91 -1.22 2.00
CA ALA A 65 4.78 -0.17 1.49
C ALA A 65 4.81 0.98 2.49
N TYR A 66 5.94 1.10 3.21
CA TYR A 66 6.14 2.15 4.20
C TYR A 66 6.66 3.42 3.53
N HIS A 67 6.40 4.56 4.16
CA HIS A 67 6.92 5.87 3.75
C HIS A 67 6.48 6.26 2.34
N ALA A 68 5.17 6.23 2.11
CA ALA A 68 4.58 6.65 0.83
C ALA A 68 4.66 8.17 0.70
N ASN A 69 5.89 8.71 0.68
CA ASN A 69 6.15 10.14 0.74
C ASN A 69 5.67 10.92 -0.49
N PHE A 70 5.36 10.22 -1.57
CA PHE A 70 4.74 10.88 -2.73
C PHE A 70 3.36 11.46 -2.41
N LEU A 71 2.78 11.10 -1.26
CA LEU A 71 1.52 11.66 -0.79
C LEU A 71 1.70 12.93 0.05
N THR A 72 2.94 13.26 0.43
CA THR A 72 3.21 14.44 1.26
C THR A 72 3.45 15.68 0.41
N ALA A 73 3.33 16.86 1.02
CA ALA A 73 3.60 18.12 0.35
C ALA A 73 5.07 18.19 -0.09
N GLY A 74 5.32 18.67 -1.31
CA GLY A 74 6.66 18.85 -1.84
C GLY A 74 7.30 17.62 -2.45
N ALA A 75 6.72 16.44 -2.26
CA ALA A 75 7.20 15.23 -2.89
C ALA A 75 6.56 15.02 -4.26
N SER A 76 7.20 14.24 -5.12
CA SER A 76 6.67 13.95 -6.44
C SER A 76 6.96 12.51 -6.83
N GLU A 77 6.19 12.00 -7.77
CA GLU A 77 6.34 10.66 -8.32
C GLU A 77 5.93 10.71 -9.79
N GLU A 78 6.41 9.77 -10.58
CA GLU A 78 6.04 9.69 -11.99
C GLU A 78 4.54 9.50 -12.15
N GLU A 79 3.94 10.25 -13.07
CA GLU A 79 2.50 10.18 -13.31
C GLU A 79 2.08 8.78 -13.75
N ALA A 80 2.89 8.13 -14.58
CA ALA A 80 2.59 6.75 -15.02
C ALA A 80 2.49 5.79 -13.85
N SER A 81 3.40 5.91 -12.86
CA SER A 81 3.38 5.07 -11.67
C SER A 81 2.16 5.36 -10.80
N LEU A 82 1.80 6.62 -10.65
CA LEU A 82 0.61 7.01 -9.89
C LEU A 82 -0.66 6.48 -10.55
N ASN A 83 -0.75 6.55 -11.86
CA ASN A 83 -1.90 6.02 -12.58
C ASN A 83 -2.00 4.51 -12.46
N HIS A 84 -0.87 3.81 -12.51
CA HIS A 84 -0.82 2.36 -12.30
C HIS A 84 -1.31 2.00 -10.89
N LEU A 85 -0.84 2.76 -9.89
CA LEU A 85 -1.28 2.57 -8.51
C LEU A 85 -2.78 2.74 -8.37
N LEU A 86 -3.33 3.81 -8.95
CA LEU A 86 -4.78 4.08 -8.88
C LEU A 86 -5.59 2.96 -9.52
N LYS A 87 -5.12 2.44 -10.65
CA LYS A 87 -5.78 1.29 -11.30
C LYS A 87 -5.76 0.06 -10.41
N TYR A 88 -4.63 -0.21 -9.75
CA TYR A 88 -4.54 -1.34 -8.84
C TYR A 88 -5.52 -1.17 -7.67
N LEU A 89 -5.54 0.02 -7.07
CA LEU A 89 -6.38 0.29 -5.89
C LEU A 89 -7.87 0.21 -6.20
N ASP A 90 -8.23 0.31 -7.47
CA ASP A 90 -9.62 0.18 -7.90
C ASP A 90 -10.05 -1.27 -8.09
N GLN A 91 -9.11 -2.21 -7.96
CA GLN A 91 -9.37 -3.65 -8.02
C GLN A 91 -9.45 -4.21 -6.61
N ASN A 92 -10.23 -5.27 -6.46
CA ASN A 92 -10.28 -6.04 -5.21
C ASN A 92 -9.64 -7.40 -5.46
N ILE A 93 -8.36 -7.51 -5.17
CA ILE A 93 -7.62 -8.76 -5.35
C ILE A 93 -7.74 -9.56 -4.06
N GLU A 94 -8.56 -10.60 -4.07
CA GLU A 94 -8.91 -11.36 -2.86
C GLU A 94 -7.72 -12.06 -2.19
N THR A 95 -6.66 -12.32 -2.94
CA THR A 95 -5.50 -13.04 -2.43
C THR A 95 -4.38 -12.14 -1.95
N THR A 96 -4.55 -10.83 -2.03
CA THR A 96 -3.53 -9.86 -1.65
C THR A 96 -4.09 -8.78 -0.73
N LEU A 97 -3.45 -8.58 0.42
CA LEU A 97 -3.67 -7.39 1.24
C LEU A 97 -2.56 -6.40 0.91
N PHE A 98 -2.93 -5.17 0.64
CA PHE A 98 -1.97 -4.12 0.32
C PHE A 98 -2.11 -2.96 1.29
N PHE A 99 -1.00 -2.56 1.90
CA PHE A 99 -0.94 -1.44 2.83
C PHE A 99 0.01 -0.37 2.31
N LEU A 100 -0.48 0.87 2.23
CA LEU A 100 0.35 2.05 2.04
C LEU A 100 0.36 2.80 3.37
N THR A 101 1.54 3.15 3.88
CA THR A 101 1.64 3.92 5.10
C THR A 101 2.40 5.21 4.87
N VAL A 102 2.00 6.26 5.55
CA VAL A 102 2.66 7.57 5.47
C VAL A 102 2.33 8.35 6.74
N ASP A 103 3.20 9.30 7.12
CA ASP A 103 2.98 10.11 8.31
C ASP A 103 1.75 11.01 8.15
N LYS A 104 1.66 11.68 7.02
CA LYS A 104 0.54 12.55 6.69
C LYS A 104 0.43 12.67 5.18
N MET A 105 -0.76 13.04 4.71
CA MET A 105 -1.04 13.15 3.29
C MET A 105 -1.42 14.59 2.94
N ASP A 106 -0.90 15.09 1.81
CA ASP A 106 -1.34 16.38 1.29
C ASP A 106 -2.62 16.15 0.47
N GLU A 107 -3.74 16.52 1.04
CA GLU A 107 -5.04 16.32 0.42
C GLU A 107 -5.26 17.19 -0.82
N ARG A 108 -4.42 18.20 -1.04
CA ARG A 108 -4.49 19.06 -2.22
C ARG A 108 -3.91 18.39 -3.45
N LYS A 109 -3.06 17.37 -3.29
CA LYS A 109 -2.50 16.63 -4.41
C LYS A 109 -3.59 15.79 -5.08
N LYS A 110 -3.48 15.65 -6.40
CA LYS A 110 -4.42 14.84 -7.18
C LYS A 110 -4.49 13.41 -6.65
N ILE A 111 -3.33 12.79 -6.39
CA ILE A 111 -3.29 11.42 -5.88
C ILE A 111 -3.99 11.32 -4.52
N GLY A 112 -3.78 12.31 -3.64
CA GLY A 112 -4.44 12.34 -2.35
C GLY A 112 -5.95 12.41 -2.47
N LYS A 113 -6.45 13.25 -3.37
CA LYS A 113 -7.89 13.37 -3.62
C LYS A 113 -8.48 12.08 -4.15
N GLU A 114 -7.77 11.41 -5.06
CA GLU A 114 -8.24 10.14 -5.62
C GLU A 114 -8.27 9.03 -4.57
N LEU A 115 -7.31 9.00 -3.66
CA LEU A 115 -7.27 7.98 -2.61
C LEU A 115 -8.38 8.14 -1.57
N LYS A 116 -8.93 9.34 -1.45
CA LYS A 116 -10.00 9.59 -0.48
C LYS A 116 -11.41 9.23 -1.00
N LYS A 117 -11.52 8.93 -2.25
CA LYS A 117 -12.82 8.55 -2.82
C LYS A 117 -13.29 7.17 -2.37
#